data_49e3dec8cc5636347d8133ac2342835f
#
_entry.id   49e3dec8cc5636347d8133ac2342835f
#
_cell.length_a   1.000
_cell.length_b   1.000
_cell.length_c   1.000
_cell.angle_alpha   90.00
_cell.angle_beta   90.00
_cell.angle_gamma   90.00
#
_symmetry.space_group_name_H-M   'P 1'
#
loop_
_entity.id
_entity.type
_entity.pdbx_description
1 polymer ?
#
loop_
_entity_poly.entity_id
_entity_poly.type
_entity_poly.pdbx_seq_one_letter_code
_entity_poly.pdbx_strand_id
1 'polypeptide(L)'
;MRVVIALGANLGNPRAQLEEAIEKLREVIVIEVISSFYETKPFKVSEDQPNYINAVLIGETKLEAEQLMKELLDIEERLGRKRSTVNAARSIDLDIIDFQGMVINSKNLTLPHPRAYERGFVLQPWLEIDPEAQLTGFGAVKELLAALI
;
A
#
# COMPACT_ATOMS: atom_id res chain seq x y z
N MET A 1 -6.99 1.41 -16.05
CA MET A 1 -5.77 0.63 -15.77
C MET A 1 -5.89 0.01 -14.41
N ARG A 2 -5.55 -1.25 -14.32
CA ARG A 2 -5.67 -2.01 -13.07
C ARG A 2 -4.51 -1.67 -12.15
N VAL A 3 -4.81 -1.46 -10.86
CA VAL A 3 -3.80 -1.03 -9.92
C VAL A 3 -3.95 -1.80 -8.60
N VAL A 4 -2.82 -2.09 -7.97
CA VAL A 4 -2.75 -2.72 -6.64
C VAL A 4 -2.11 -1.71 -5.71
N ILE A 5 -2.83 -1.35 -4.65
CA ILE A 5 -2.39 -0.34 -3.67
C ILE A 5 -2.25 -1.01 -2.31
N ALA A 6 -1.14 -0.75 -1.64
CA ALA A 6 -0.94 -1.18 -0.26
C ALA A 6 -1.13 0.00 0.67
N LEU A 7 -1.77 -0.24 1.80
CA LEU A 7 -2.04 0.76 2.81
C LEU A 7 -1.48 0.28 4.15
N GLY A 8 -0.92 1.21 4.92
CA GLY A 8 -0.42 0.87 6.25
C GLY A 8 -0.46 2.07 7.16
N ALA A 9 -0.77 1.84 8.43
CA ALA A 9 -0.77 2.89 9.44
C ALA A 9 -0.51 2.27 10.81
N ASN A 10 0.13 3.04 11.71
CA ASN A 10 0.35 2.53 13.07
C ASN A 10 0.20 3.59 14.15
N LEU A 11 -0.11 4.83 13.83
CA LEU A 11 -0.22 5.89 14.81
C LEU A 11 -1.67 6.30 15.01
N GLY A 12 -1.98 6.80 16.18
CA GLY A 12 -3.32 7.26 16.49
C GLY A 12 -4.33 6.14 16.42
N ASN A 13 -5.31 6.27 15.54
CA ASN A 13 -6.29 5.22 15.28
C ASN A 13 -6.04 4.68 13.86
N PRO A 14 -5.14 3.69 13.71
CA PRO A 14 -4.72 3.26 12.39
C PRO A 14 -5.85 2.66 11.56
N ARG A 15 -6.77 1.94 12.19
CA ARG A 15 -7.88 1.34 11.46
C ARG A 15 -8.79 2.42 10.87
N ALA A 16 -9.09 3.45 11.65
CA ALA A 16 -9.90 4.56 11.16
C ALA A 16 -9.18 5.31 10.05
N GLN A 17 -7.87 5.44 10.15
CA GLN A 17 -7.10 6.12 9.11
C GLN A 17 -7.10 5.35 7.80
N LEU A 18 -7.00 4.02 7.86
CA LEU A 18 -7.12 3.23 6.64
C LEU A 18 -8.49 3.39 6.01
N GLU A 19 -9.54 3.37 6.83
CA GLU A 19 -10.89 3.55 6.31
C GLU A 19 -11.07 4.90 5.65
N GLU A 20 -10.53 5.94 6.26
CA GLU A 20 -10.62 7.27 5.69
C GLU A 20 -9.83 7.38 4.39
N ALA A 21 -8.65 6.77 4.35
CA ALA A 21 -7.85 6.76 3.13
C ALA A 21 -8.58 6.04 2.00
N ILE A 22 -9.22 4.93 2.30
CA ILE A 22 -9.99 4.19 1.31
C ILE A 22 -11.10 5.06 0.72
N GLU A 23 -11.80 5.81 1.57
CA GLU A 23 -12.83 6.71 1.06
C GLU A 23 -12.27 7.78 0.13
N LYS A 24 -11.11 8.30 0.47
CA LYS A 24 -10.45 9.28 -0.41
C LYS A 24 -9.99 8.66 -1.72
N LEU A 25 -9.51 7.42 -1.66
CA LEU A 25 -9.06 6.72 -2.86
C LEU A 25 -10.21 6.48 -3.83
N ARG A 26 -11.44 6.37 -3.34
CA ARG A 26 -12.59 6.19 -4.21
C ARG A 26 -12.81 7.35 -5.17
N GLU A 27 -12.20 8.49 -4.89
CA GLU A 27 -12.28 9.64 -5.78
C GLU A 27 -11.44 9.48 -7.04
N VAL A 28 -10.41 8.65 -6.98
CA VAL A 28 -9.48 8.47 -8.10
C VAL A 28 -9.37 7.03 -8.58
N ILE A 29 -9.93 6.08 -7.85
CA ILE A 29 -9.89 4.66 -8.18
C ILE A 29 -11.28 4.06 -8.01
N VAL A 30 -11.70 3.26 -8.99
CA VAL A 30 -12.88 2.42 -8.81
C VAL A 30 -12.40 1.15 -8.12
N ILE A 31 -12.64 1.06 -6.82
CA ILE A 31 -12.13 -0.04 -6.01
C ILE A 31 -12.96 -1.29 -6.26
N GLU A 32 -12.30 -2.39 -6.63
CA GLU A 32 -12.97 -3.65 -6.90
C GLU A 32 -13.02 -4.54 -5.67
N VAL A 33 -11.93 -4.59 -4.93
CA VAL A 33 -11.85 -5.47 -3.76
C VAL A 33 -10.82 -4.92 -2.79
N ILE A 34 -11.10 -5.12 -1.50
CA ILE A 34 -10.22 -4.68 -0.41
C ILE A 34 -9.97 -5.88 0.48
N SER A 35 -8.72 -6.07 0.89
CA SER A 35 -8.38 -7.17 1.79
C SER A 35 -8.90 -6.91 3.20
N SER A 36 -8.83 -7.93 4.02
CA SER A 36 -8.97 -7.76 5.47
C SER A 36 -7.87 -6.84 5.97
N PHE A 37 -8.05 -6.27 7.14
CA PHE A 37 -7.03 -5.48 7.80
C PHE A 37 -6.17 -6.39 8.64
N TYR A 38 -4.86 -6.36 8.40
CA TYR A 38 -3.90 -7.23 9.07
C TYR A 38 -3.08 -6.43 10.06
N GLU A 39 -2.97 -6.93 11.27
CA GLU A 39 -2.11 -6.31 12.27
C GLU A 39 -0.74 -6.95 12.22
N THR A 40 0.31 -6.14 12.06
CA THR A 40 1.68 -6.63 11.96
C THR A 40 2.59 -5.84 12.88
N LYS A 41 3.65 -6.50 13.34
CA LYS A 41 4.62 -5.86 14.21
C LYS A 41 5.53 -4.94 13.40
N PRO A 42 5.96 -3.82 14.00
CA PRO A 42 6.92 -2.95 13.33
C PRO A 42 8.22 -3.70 13.05
N PHE A 43 8.80 -3.43 11.89
CA PHE A 43 10.02 -4.08 11.47
C PHE A 43 11.23 -3.27 11.91
N LYS A 44 12.15 -3.89 12.67
CA LYS A 44 13.41 -3.28 13.09
C LYS A 44 13.24 -1.97 13.84
N VAL A 45 12.23 -1.86 14.67
CA VAL A 45 11.99 -0.65 15.44
C VAL A 45 12.00 -0.97 16.92
N SER A 46 12.01 0.05 17.74
CA SER A 46 11.99 -0.14 19.17
C SER A 46 10.68 -0.77 19.60
N GLU A 47 10.71 -1.44 20.72
CA GLU A 47 9.57 -2.14 21.26
C GLU A 47 8.40 -1.22 21.63
N ASP A 48 8.64 0.09 21.69
CA ASP A 48 7.61 1.05 22.04
C ASP A 48 6.70 1.44 20.89
N GLN A 49 7.00 0.98 19.68
CA GLN A 49 6.20 1.32 18.53
C GLN A 49 4.94 0.47 18.48
N PRO A 50 3.77 1.08 18.21
CA PRO A 50 2.56 0.29 18.03
C PRO A 50 2.64 -0.56 16.78
N ASN A 51 1.83 -1.61 16.75
CA ASN A 51 1.74 -2.45 15.57
C ASN A 51 1.10 -1.70 14.41
N TYR A 52 1.46 -2.10 13.21
CA TYR A 52 0.84 -1.57 11.99
C TYR A 52 -0.45 -2.30 11.70
N ILE A 53 -1.37 -1.58 11.07
CA ILE A 53 -2.52 -2.19 10.40
C ILE A 53 -2.27 -2.04 8.93
N ASN A 54 -2.36 -3.12 8.18
CA ASN A 54 -2.05 -3.17 6.75
C ASN A 54 -3.21 -3.74 5.97
N ALA A 55 -3.35 -3.28 4.73
CA ALA A 55 -4.34 -3.80 3.81
C ALA A 55 -3.84 -3.60 2.38
N VAL A 56 -4.45 -4.35 1.46
CA VAL A 56 -4.19 -4.18 0.03
C VAL A 56 -5.53 -4.08 -0.68
N LEU A 57 -5.61 -3.23 -1.68
CA LEU A 57 -6.80 -3.15 -2.51
C LEU A 57 -6.43 -3.22 -3.98
N ILE A 58 -7.40 -3.64 -4.78
CA ILE A 58 -7.27 -3.72 -6.22
C ILE A 58 -8.39 -2.91 -6.83
N GLY A 59 -8.09 -2.14 -7.86
CA GLY A 59 -9.08 -1.34 -8.52
C GLY A 59 -8.64 -0.90 -9.90
N GLU A 60 -9.44 0.00 -10.48
CA GLU A 60 -9.20 0.56 -11.81
C GLU A 60 -9.09 2.06 -11.71
N THR A 61 -8.16 2.63 -12.45
CA THR A 61 -8.03 4.08 -12.50
C THR A 61 -7.84 4.55 -13.94
N LYS A 62 -8.27 5.77 -14.20
CA LYS A 62 -8.01 6.42 -15.49
C LYS A 62 -6.74 7.26 -15.46
N LEU A 63 -6.15 7.42 -14.30
CA LEU A 63 -4.94 8.22 -14.16
C LEU A 63 -3.73 7.45 -14.65
N GLU A 64 -2.73 8.17 -15.14
CA GLU A 64 -1.43 7.58 -15.39
C GLU A 64 -0.73 7.32 -14.06
N ALA A 65 0.28 6.45 -14.09
CA ALA A 65 0.92 6.02 -12.85
C ALA A 65 1.48 7.18 -12.02
N GLU A 66 2.12 8.13 -12.68
CA GLU A 66 2.70 9.26 -11.96
C GLU A 66 1.64 10.21 -11.40
N GLN A 67 0.54 10.36 -12.12
CA GLN A 67 -0.57 11.15 -11.60
C GLN A 67 -1.20 10.49 -10.39
N LEU A 68 -1.36 9.17 -10.44
CA LEU A 68 -1.87 8.43 -9.29
C LEU A 68 -0.94 8.58 -8.10
N MET A 69 0.36 8.48 -8.33
CA MET A 69 1.34 8.66 -7.26
C MET A 69 1.18 10.00 -6.56
N LYS A 70 0.95 11.07 -7.34
CA LYS A 70 0.72 12.38 -6.75
C LYS A 70 -0.55 12.43 -5.92
N GLU A 71 -1.60 11.76 -6.38
CA GLU A 71 -2.84 11.69 -5.62
C GLU A 71 -2.64 10.96 -4.30
N LEU A 72 -1.87 9.86 -4.32
CA LEU A 72 -1.58 9.13 -3.08
C LEU A 72 -0.80 9.99 -2.10
N LEU A 73 0.20 10.73 -2.59
CA LEU A 73 0.97 11.62 -1.72
C LEU A 73 0.08 12.72 -1.14
N ASP A 74 -0.84 13.25 -1.93
CA ASP A 74 -1.77 14.26 -1.45
C ASP A 74 -2.68 13.71 -0.36
N ILE A 75 -3.16 12.50 -0.54
CA ILE A 75 -4.00 11.86 0.48
C ILE A 75 -3.20 11.65 1.77
N GLU A 76 -1.97 11.16 1.65
CA GLU A 76 -1.12 10.99 2.82
C GLU A 76 -0.95 12.30 3.57
N GLU A 77 -0.71 13.37 2.83
CA GLU A 77 -0.50 14.67 3.42
C GLU A 77 -1.75 15.17 4.12
N ARG A 78 -2.89 15.03 3.47
CA ARG A 78 -4.15 15.48 4.08
C ARG A 78 -4.49 14.71 5.34
N LEU A 79 -4.17 13.43 5.41
CA LEU A 79 -4.51 12.58 6.55
C LEU A 79 -3.44 12.58 7.62
N GLY A 80 -2.18 12.69 7.22
CA GLY A 80 -1.07 12.48 8.13
C GLY A 80 -0.36 13.72 8.58
N ARG A 81 -0.26 14.74 7.73
CA ARG A 81 0.57 15.91 8.01
C ARG A 81 -0.20 17.13 8.44
N LYS A 82 -1.48 17.00 8.61
CA LYS A 82 -2.29 18.13 9.01
C LYS A 82 -1.79 18.80 10.28
N ARG A 83 -1.14 18.04 11.11
CA ARG A 83 -0.76 18.54 12.41
C ARG A 83 0.55 19.28 12.42
N SER A 84 1.27 19.26 11.35
CA SER A 84 2.51 19.98 11.15
C SER A 84 3.47 19.92 12.34
N THR A 85 3.52 18.80 12.99
CA THR A 85 4.51 18.57 14.04
C THR A 85 5.79 18.18 13.36
N VAL A 86 6.87 18.85 13.73
CA VAL A 86 8.14 18.72 13.04
C VAL A 86 8.63 17.29 12.88
N ASN A 87 8.44 16.47 13.91
CA ASN A 87 8.91 15.10 13.87
C ASN A 87 7.77 14.10 13.82
N ALA A 88 6.63 14.53 13.35
CA ALA A 88 5.49 13.62 13.27
C ALA A 88 5.79 12.55 12.25
N ALA A 89 5.73 11.30 12.66
CA ALA A 89 5.76 10.19 11.75
C ALA A 89 4.52 10.25 10.89
N ARG A 90 4.60 9.73 9.68
CA ARG A 90 3.42 9.66 8.83
C ARG A 90 2.37 8.78 9.49
N SER A 91 1.13 9.26 9.50
CA SER A 91 0.06 8.45 10.05
C SER A 91 -0.38 7.37 9.09
N ILE A 92 -0.09 7.51 7.80
CA ILE A 92 -0.51 6.51 6.83
C ILE A 92 0.47 6.47 5.66
N ASP A 93 0.71 5.27 5.15
CA ASP A 93 1.52 5.04 3.95
C ASP A 93 0.63 4.43 2.88
N LEU A 94 0.70 4.98 1.68
CA LEU A 94 -0.01 4.50 0.51
C LEU A 94 1.01 4.24 -0.59
N ASP A 95 1.09 2.99 -1.06
CA ASP A 95 2.07 2.62 -2.07
C ASP A 95 1.41 1.95 -3.26
N ILE A 96 1.81 2.34 -4.46
CA ILE A 96 1.43 1.59 -5.65
C ILE A 96 2.34 0.37 -5.72
N ILE A 97 1.75 -0.80 -5.67
CA ILE A 97 2.51 -2.05 -5.73
C ILE A 97 2.68 -2.52 -7.17
N ASP A 98 1.60 -2.50 -7.93
CA ASP A 98 1.60 -2.89 -9.32
C ASP A 98 0.64 -2.00 -10.09
N PHE A 99 1.01 -1.63 -11.31
CA PHE A 99 0.20 -0.77 -12.15
C PHE A 99 0.15 -1.37 -13.53
N GLN A 100 -0.91 -2.15 -13.80
CA GLN A 100 -1.18 -2.74 -15.11
C GLN A 100 -0.02 -3.64 -15.59
N GLY A 101 0.77 -4.18 -14.67
CA GLY A 101 1.94 -4.97 -15.05
C GLY A 101 3.06 -4.17 -15.67
N MET A 102 3.01 -2.86 -15.58
CA MET A 102 4.03 -2.01 -16.20
C MET A 102 5.32 -2.00 -15.39
N VAL A 103 6.44 -1.88 -16.10
CA VAL A 103 7.74 -1.68 -15.48
C VAL A 103 8.12 -0.22 -15.70
N ILE A 104 8.23 0.53 -14.61
CA ILE A 104 8.58 1.95 -14.66
C ILE A 104 9.77 2.16 -13.74
N ASN A 105 10.77 2.85 -14.25
CA ASN A 105 11.95 3.16 -13.47
C ASN A 105 12.31 4.62 -13.71
N SER A 106 11.61 5.50 -13.02
CA SER A 106 11.81 6.92 -13.16
C SER A 106 12.32 7.50 -11.84
N LYS A 107 12.65 8.78 -11.86
CA LYS A 107 13.19 9.45 -10.70
C LYS A 107 12.24 9.39 -9.50
N ASN A 108 10.94 9.51 -9.77
CA ASN A 108 9.95 9.63 -8.70
C ASN A 108 9.12 8.38 -8.50
N LEU A 109 9.26 7.37 -9.36
CA LEU A 109 8.38 6.21 -9.31
C LEU A 109 9.08 4.98 -9.87
N THR A 110 9.08 3.91 -9.10
CA THR A 110 9.59 2.62 -9.54
C THR A 110 8.46 1.60 -9.41
N LEU A 111 8.14 0.93 -10.52
CA LEU A 111 7.12 -0.11 -10.54
C LEU A 111 7.63 -1.35 -11.25
N PRO A 112 7.25 -2.54 -10.78
CA PRO A 112 6.49 -2.75 -9.53
C PRO A 112 7.28 -2.26 -8.33
N HIS A 113 6.61 -2.11 -7.20
CA HIS A 113 7.25 -1.60 -5.99
C HIS A 113 8.50 -2.43 -5.70
N PRO A 114 9.66 -1.79 -5.53
CA PRO A 114 10.94 -2.52 -5.51
C PRO A 114 11.13 -3.46 -4.33
N ARG A 115 10.37 -3.28 -3.24
CA ARG A 115 10.52 -4.11 -2.06
C ARG A 115 9.31 -4.97 -1.76
N ALA A 116 8.30 -4.95 -2.63
CA ALA A 116 7.07 -5.70 -2.37
C ALA A 116 7.35 -7.20 -2.23
N TYR A 117 8.29 -7.73 -3.00
CA TYR A 117 8.57 -9.16 -3.01
C TYR A 117 9.03 -9.69 -1.65
N GLU A 118 9.54 -8.82 -0.80
CA GLU A 118 10.05 -9.24 0.52
C GLU A 118 9.15 -8.79 1.68
N ARG A 119 7.98 -8.22 1.38
CA ARG A 119 7.09 -7.67 2.40
C ARG A 119 5.85 -8.55 2.56
N GLY A 120 5.89 -9.42 3.58
CA GLY A 120 4.74 -10.27 3.88
C GLY A 120 3.47 -9.49 4.12
N PHE A 121 3.58 -8.28 4.70
CA PHE A 121 2.42 -7.44 4.97
C PHE A 121 1.82 -6.82 3.71
N VAL A 122 2.44 -7.01 2.56
CA VAL A 122 1.88 -6.69 1.25
C VAL A 122 1.40 -7.96 0.57
N LEU A 123 2.23 -9.00 0.57
CA LEU A 123 1.95 -10.22 -0.18
C LEU A 123 0.76 -10.99 0.39
N GLN A 124 0.64 -11.06 1.71
CA GLN A 124 -0.43 -11.83 2.32
C GLN A 124 -1.81 -11.23 2.07
N PRO A 125 -2.02 -9.92 2.30
CA PRO A 125 -3.31 -9.32 1.96
C PRO A 125 -3.62 -9.36 0.47
N TRP A 126 -2.60 -9.22 -0.37
CA TRP A 126 -2.80 -9.29 -1.82
C TRP A 126 -3.27 -10.69 -2.22
N LEU A 127 -2.61 -11.71 -1.68
CA LEU A 127 -2.98 -13.09 -2.00
C LEU A 127 -4.40 -13.42 -1.54
N GLU A 128 -4.84 -12.82 -0.43
CA GLU A 128 -6.21 -13.02 0.06
C GLU A 128 -7.24 -12.61 -0.99
N ILE A 129 -7.00 -11.50 -1.68
CA ILE A 129 -7.98 -10.95 -2.62
C ILE A 129 -7.71 -11.32 -4.07
N ASP A 130 -6.56 -11.94 -4.33
CA ASP A 130 -6.22 -12.41 -5.68
C ASP A 130 -5.27 -13.60 -5.56
N PRO A 131 -5.82 -14.81 -5.44
CA PRO A 131 -4.97 -16.01 -5.28
C PRO A 131 -4.06 -16.27 -6.47
N GLU A 132 -4.38 -15.73 -7.64
CA GLU A 132 -3.58 -15.90 -8.86
C GLU A 132 -2.62 -14.74 -9.11
N ALA A 133 -2.44 -13.86 -8.11
CA ALA A 133 -1.65 -12.65 -8.29
C ALA A 133 -0.21 -12.95 -8.70
N GLN A 134 0.29 -12.13 -9.60
CA GLN A 134 1.67 -12.17 -10.07
C GLN A 134 2.30 -10.81 -9.81
N LEU A 135 3.49 -10.82 -9.24
CA LEU A 135 4.27 -9.59 -9.10
C LEU A 135 5.20 -9.51 -10.29
N THR A 136 4.96 -8.56 -11.14
CA THR A 136 5.68 -8.42 -12.40
C THR A 136 7.19 -8.47 -12.18
N GLY A 137 7.87 -9.38 -12.89
CA GLY A 137 9.32 -9.54 -12.79
C GLY A 137 9.78 -10.40 -11.63
N PHE A 138 8.89 -10.79 -10.71
CA PHE A 138 9.28 -11.57 -9.54
C PHE A 138 8.57 -12.91 -9.43
N GLY A 139 7.38 -13.04 -10.00
CA GLY A 139 6.67 -14.32 -10.01
C GLY A 139 5.39 -14.30 -9.20
N ALA A 140 4.87 -15.49 -8.96
CA ALA A 140 3.59 -15.64 -8.26
C ALA A 140 3.69 -15.17 -6.81
N VAL A 141 2.74 -14.36 -6.40
CA VAL A 141 2.70 -13.84 -5.03
C VAL A 141 2.65 -14.99 -4.02
N LYS A 142 1.92 -16.04 -4.34
CA LYS A 142 1.84 -17.23 -3.50
C LYS A 142 3.23 -17.81 -3.20
N GLU A 143 4.07 -17.91 -4.22
CA GLU A 143 5.41 -18.47 -4.06
C GLU A 143 6.34 -17.49 -3.33
N LEU A 144 6.20 -16.21 -3.62
CA LEU A 144 6.99 -15.21 -2.93
C LEU A 144 6.69 -15.19 -1.44
N LEU A 145 5.42 -15.28 -1.08
CA LEU A 145 5.03 -15.32 0.32
C LEU A 145 5.57 -16.57 1.01
N ALA A 146 5.47 -17.72 0.35
CA ALA A 146 5.99 -18.97 0.92
C ALA A 146 7.49 -18.89 1.19
N ALA A 147 8.22 -18.17 0.36
CA ALA A 147 9.68 -18.04 0.51
C ALA A 147 10.08 -17.20 1.71
N LEU A 148 9.16 -16.44 2.29
CA LEU A 148 9.45 -15.61 3.46
C LEU A 148 9.29 -16.35 4.78
N ILE A 149 8.79 -17.56 4.76
CA ILE A 149 8.53 -18.33 5.98
C ILE A 149 9.73 -19.14 6.39
#